data_9bacec9f7d95d2b80ef85025c4d4e9b0
#
_entry.id   9bacec9f7d95d2b80ef85025c4d4e9b0
#
_cell.length_a   1.000
_cell.length_b   1.000
_cell.length_c   1.000
_cell.angle_alpha   90.00
_cell.angle_beta   90.00
_cell.angle_gamma   90.00
#
_symmetry.space_group_name_H-M   'P 1'
#
loop_
_entity.id
_entity.type
_entity.pdbx_description
1 polymer ?
#
loop_
_entity_poly.entity_id
_entity_poly.type
_entity_poly.pdbx_seq_one_letter_code
_entity_poly.pdbx_strand_id
1 'polypeptide(L)'
;MSSIIGVVLAGGNSKRMGLDKAELPHPLNEQQTLLDHAMEILINCGCRKVVISGSKWDGIPDQFDDQGPMAGIYSVLDAIAESSFLFVPVDMPLLDPFLLQELVSASEVGTSVYFEDTRLPLLLRVNDSVKAYLSRVLSFDNEDQSLFSFYHAINALPIACSQPEKLININTPEDFQHLQVQQPLELEP
;
A
#
# COMPACT_ATOMS: atom_id res chain seq x y z
N MET A 1 18.10 7.45 12.04
CA MET A 1 17.13 7.08 10.98
C MET A 1 15.74 7.19 11.59
N SER A 2 14.82 7.96 10.99
CA SER A 2 13.43 8.01 11.46
C SER A 2 12.82 6.60 11.33
N SER A 3 12.18 6.11 12.38
CA SER A 3 11.53 4.80 12.35
C SER A 3 10.30 4.87 11.44
N ILE A 4 10.24 4.00 10.44
CA ILE A 4 9.12 3.90 9.51
C ILE A 4 8.16 2.82 10.01
N ILE A 5 6.87 3.10 10.02
CA ILE A 5 5.81 2.11 10.23
C ILE A 5 5.37 1.61 8.86
N GLY A 6 5.45 0.31 8.63
CA GLY A 6 4.89 -0.33 7.45
C GLY A 6 3.37 -0.53 7.63
N VAL A 7 2.62 -0.27 6.58
CA VAL A 7 1.15 -0.42 6.58
C VAL A 7 0.71 -1.19 5.36
N VAL A 8 0.06 -2.33 5.56
CA VAL A 8 -0.63 -3.04 4.49
C VAL A 8 -2.07 -2.53 4.41
N LEU A 9 -2.44 -1.95 3.27
CA LEU A 9 -3.82 -1.56 2.98
C LEU A 9 -4.58 -2.81 2.50
N ALA A 10 -5.22 -3.50 3.44
CA ALA A 10 -6.03 -4.70 3.20
C ALA A 10 -7.54 -4.43 3.30
N GLY A 11 -7.93 -3.20 3.62
CA GLY A 11 -9.31 -2.74 3.58
C GLY A 11 -9.82 -2.57 2.16
N GLY A 12 -11.12 -2.73 1.99
CA GLY A 12 -11.81 -2.57 0.70
C GLY A 12 -12.68 -3.77 0.37
N ASN A 13 -13.91 -3.47 -0.03
CA ASN A 13 -14.86 -4.49 -0.48
C ASN A 13 -14.40 -5.04 -1.83
N SER A 14 -13.67 -6.18 -1.84
CA SER A 14 -13.31 -6.92 -3.07
C SER A 14 -14.54 -7.56 -3.74
N LYS A 15 -15.61 -6.74 -3.94
CA LYS A 15 -16.91 -7.17 -4.50
C LYS A 15 -16.78 -7.87 -5.87
N ARG A 16 -15.69 -7.57 -6.60
CA ARG A 16 -15.48 -8.12 -7.96
C ARG A 16 -14.85 -9.51 -7.97
N MET A 17 -14.05 -9.85 -6.95
CA MET A 17 -13.37 -11.15 -6.85
C MET A 17 -14.19 -12.17 -6.06
N GLY A 18 -15.21 -11.74 -5.29
CA GLY A 18 -16.00 -12.61 -4.40
C GLY A 18 -15.20 -13.23 -3.24
N LEU A 19 -13.89 -12.97 -3.18
CA LEU A 19 -12.95 -13.43 -2.17
C LEU A 19 -12.16 -12.25 -1.62
N ASP A 20 -11.70 -12.38 -0.39
CA ASP A 20 -10.80 -11.41 0.20
C ASP A 20 -9.41 -11.54 -0.43
N LYS A 21 -8.96 -10.49 -1.11
CA LYS A 21 -7.65 -10.52 -1.80
C LYS A 21 -6.50 -10.88 -0.84
N ALA A 22 -6.58 -10.45 0.40
CA ALA A 22 -5.55 -10.70 1.41
C ALA A 22 -5.35 -12.20 1.69
N GLU A 23 -6.41 -13.01 1.56
CA GLU A 23 -6.40 -14.46 1.79
C GLU A 23 -6.03 -15.27 0.53
N LEU A 24 -5.93 -14.61 -0.63
CA LEU A 24 -5.53 -15.32 -1.85
C LEU A 24 -4.09 -15.81 -1.72
N PRO A 25 -3.80 -17.03 -2.21
CA PRO A 25 -2.42 -17.50 -2.31
C PRO A 25 -1.62 -16.57 -3.20
N HIS A 26 -0.34 -16.40 -2.92
CA HIS A 26 0.53 -15.61 -3.78
C HIS A 26 0.73 -16.34 -5.12
N PRO A 27 0.59 -15.67 -6.28
CA PRO A 27 0.59 -16.35 -7.59
C PRO A 27 1.89 -17.09 -7.91
N LEU A 28 3.00 -16.67 -7.30
CA LEU A 28 4.33 -17.28 -7.50
C LEU A 28 4.80 -18.11 -6.29
N ASN A 29 4.03 -18.16 -5.19
CA ASN A 29 4.36 -18.93 -4.00
C ASN A 29 3.07 -19.32 -3.26
N GLU A 30 2.49 -20.46 -3.61
CA GLU A 30 1.22 -20.93 -3.04
C GLU A 30 1.25 -21.18 -1.52
N GLN A 31 2.42 -21.24 -0.90
CA GLN A 31 2.57 -21.40 0.55
C GLN A 31 2.41 -20.10 1.33
N GLN A 32 2.26 -18.98 0.64
CA GLN A 32 2.16 -17.64 1.18
C GLN A 32 0.89 -16.96 0.67
N THR A 33 0.21 -16.19 1.51
CA THR A 33 -0.89 -15.33 1.05
C THR A 33 -0.36 -13.99 0.52
N LEU A 34 -1.21 -13.24 -0.19
CA LEU A 34 -0.88 -11.87 -0.59
C LEU A 34 -0.62 -10.97 0.62
N LEU A 35 -1.35 -11.20 1.73
CA LEU A 35 -1.13 -10.47 2.97
C LEU A 35 0.24 -10.80 3.58
N ASP A 36 0.60 -12.08 3.65
CA ASP A 36 1.91 -12.50 4.18
C ASP A 36 3.05 -11.89 3.37
N HIS A 37 2.94 -11.90 2.03
CA HIS A 37 3.89 -11.26 1.14
C HIS A 37 4.03 -9.75 1.42
N ALA A 38 2.91 -9.03 1.47
CA ALA A 38 2.92 -7.59 1.73
C ALA A 38 3.53 -7.24 3.10
N MET A 39 3.28 -8.06 4.12
CA MET A 39 3.91 -7.89 5.43
C MET A 39 5.42 -8.18 5.39
N GLU A 40 5.83 -9.26 4.73
CA GLU A 40 7.23 -9.67 4.61
C GLU A 40 8.09 -8.62 3.90
N ILE A 41 7.62 -8.06 2.78
CA ILE A 41 8.39 -7.04 2.04
C ILE A 41 8.58 -5.76 2.87
N LEU A 42 7.60 -5.38 3.71
CA LEU A 42 7.72 -4.25 4.63
C LEU A 42 8.75 -4.52 5.75
N ILE A 43 8.74 -5.73 6.31
CA ILE A 43 9.73 -6.15 7.31
C ILE A 43 11.13 -6.14 6.69
N ASN A 44 11.30 -6.72 5.51
CA ASN A 44 12.57 -6.81 4.80
C ASN A 44 13.06 -5.44 4.28
N CYS A 45 12.16 -4.49 4.05
CA CYS A 45 12.50 -3.10 3.77
C CYS A 45 13.05 -2.36 5.01
N GLY A 46 12.90 -2.92 6.20
CA GLY A 46 13.41 -2.34 7.45
C GLY A 46 12.39 -1.50 8.22
N CYS A 47 11.09 -1.70 7.98
CA CYS A 47 10.05 -1.09 8.81
C CYS A 47 10.16 -1.58 10.25
N ARG A 48 10.08 -0.65 11.22
CA ARG A 48 10.20 -0.97 12.66
C ARG A 48 9.04 -1.84 13.17
N LYS A 49 7.87 -1.63 12.60
CA LYS A 49 6.62 -2.32 12.90
C LYS A 49 5.80 -2.38 11.63
N VAL A 50 5.06 -3.46 11.43
CA VAL A 50 4.07 -3.59 10.37
C VAL A 50 2.68 -3.69 10.99
N VAL A 51 1.72 -2.97 10.43
CA VAL A 51 0.31 -2.98 10.82
C VAL A 51 -0.57 -3.17 9.59
N ILE A 52 -1.79 -3.65 9.80
CA ILE A 52 -2.79 -3.86 8.75
C ILE A 52 -3.87 -2.80 8.88
N SER A 53 -4.25 -2.14 7.79
CA SER A 53 -5.44 -1.31 7.70
C SER A 53 -6.60 -2.18 7.22
N GLY A 54 -7.64 -2.27 8.02
CA GLY A 54 -8.81 -3.12 7.81
C GLY A 54 -9.27 -3.77 9.11
N SER A 55 -10.52 -4.19 9.18
CA SER A 55 -11.14 -4.75 10.40
C SER A 55 -10.79 -6.21 10.70
N LYS A 56 -10.12 -6.89 9.78
CA LYS A 56 -9.64 -8.27 9.94
C LYS A 56 -8.19 -8.31 10.43
N TRP A 57 -7.71 -9.50 10.82
CA TRP A 57 -6.31 -9.81 11.21
C TRP A 57 -5.74 -8.88 12.29
N ASP A 58 -6.55 -8.56 13.31
CA ASP A 58 -6.20 -7.59 14.36
C ASP A 58 -5.73 -6.24 13.80
N GLY A 59 -6.22 -5.89 12.61
CA GLY A 59 -5.89 -4.65 11.93
C GLY A 59 -6.63 -3.44 12.50
N ILE A 60 -6.27 -2.27 12.02
CA ILE A 60 -6.89 -0.99 12.37
C ILE A 60 -8.13 -0.81 11.47
N PRO A 61 -9.35 -0.81 12.02
CA PRO A 61 -10.56 -0.67 11.22
C PRO A 61 -10.67 0.72 10.61
N ASP A 62 -11.21 0.80 9.40
CA ASP A 62 -11.49 2.07 8.75
C ASP A 62 -12.59 2.83 9.52
N GLN A 63 -12.36 4.12 9.76
CA GLN A 63 -13.33 5.00 10.44
C GLN A 63 -14.39 5.55 9.47
N PHE A 64 -14.14 5.42 8.16
CA PHE A 64 -15.04 5.86 7.10
C PHE A 64 -15.29 4.71 6.13
N ASP A 65 -16.53 4.29 6.00
CA ASP A 65 -16.92 3.19 5.14
C ASP A 65 -16.84 3.57 3.65
N ASP A 66 -16.40 2.63 2.82
CA ASP A 66 -16.39 2.71 1.35
C ASP A 66 -15.65 3.93 0.74
N GLN A 67 -14.76 4.61 1.50
CA GLN A 67 -14.00 5.77 1.01
C GLN A 67 -12.58 5.43 0.53
N GLY A 68 -12.38 4.16 0.15
CA GLY A 68 -11.15 3.70 -0.50
C GLY A 68 -9.90 3.82 0.38
N PRO A 69 -8.70 3.86 -0.22
CA PRO A 69 -7.44 3.81 0.53
C PRO A 69 -7.22 5.01 1.45
N MET A 70 -7.86 6.16 1.18
CA MET A 70 -7.73 7.35 2.03
C MET A 70 -8.34 7.15 3.43
N ALA A 71 -9.44 6.38 3.54
CA ALA A 71 -10.03 6.03 4.84
C ALA A 71 -9.05 5.19 5.67
N GLY A 72 -8.43 4.19 5.05
CA GLY A 72 -7.41 3.37 5.71
C GLY A 72 -6.19 4.17 6.15
N ILE A 73 -5.68 5.06 5.29
CA ILE A 73 -4.58 5.95 5.62
C ILE A 73 -4.94 6.81 6.83
N TYR A 74 -6.09 7.49 6.80
CA TYR A 74 -6.55 8.34 7.91
C TYR A 74 -6.65 7.54 9.22
N SER A 75 -7.31 6.38 9.20
CA SER A 75 -7.55 5.56 10.39
C SER A 75 -6.25 5.10 11.04
N VAL A 76 -5.25 4.77 10.24
CA VAL A 76 -3.90 4.42 10.74
C VAL A 76 -3.21 5.63 11.36
N LEU A 77 -3.28 6.82 10.72
CA LEU A 77 -2.67 8.03 11.24
C LEU A 77 -3.33 8.55 12.52
N ASP A 78 -4.61 8.25 12.71
CA ASP A 78 -5.34 8.58 13.95
C ASP A 78 -4.98 7.61 15.09
N ALA A 79 -4.83 6.32 14.78
CA ALA A 79 -4.51 5.28 15.76
C ALA A 79 -3.03 5.25 16.19
N ILE A 80 -2.11 5.72 15.34
CA ILE A 80 -0.67 5.60 15.56
C ILE A 80 -0.01 6.98 15.48
N ALA A 81 0.55 7.44 16.61
CA ALA A 81 1.23 8.73 16.71
C ALA A 81 2.70 8.64 16.24
N GLU A 82 2.90 8.49 14.92
CA GLU A 82 4.22 8.46 14.28
C GLU A 82 4.28 9.46 13.13
N SER A 83 5.49 9.74 12.65
CA SER A 83 5.72 10.74 11.60
C SER A 83 6.02 10.17 10.23
N SER A 84 6.20 8.84 10.11
CA SER A 84 6.64 8.22 8.88
C SER A 84 5.99 6.86 8.68
N PHE A 85 5.29 6.71 7.57
CA PHE A 85 4.58 5.49 7.21
C PHE A 85 4.88 5.08 5.76
N LEU A 86 5.06 3.78 5.54
CA LEU A 86 5.18 3.19 4.21
C LEU A 86 3.94 2.35 3.95
N PHE A 87 3.04 2.87 3.12
CA PHE A 87 1.81 2.20 2.72
C PHE A 87 2.01 1.35 1.49
N VAL A 88 1.63 0.09 1.56
CA VAL A 88 1.57 -0.82 0.42
C VAL A 88 0.17 -1.41 0.28
N PRO A 89 -0.35 -1.58 -0.95
CA PRO A 89 -1.60 -2.31 -1.14
C PRO A 89 -1.33 -3.82 -1.07
N VAL A 90 -2.34 -4.58 -0.65
CA VAL A 90 -2.24 -6.05 -0.53
C VAL A 90 -2.20 -6.77 -1.87
N ASP A 91 -2.58 -6.10 -2.95
CA ASP A 91 -2.81 -6.69 -4.28
C ASP A 91 -1.68 -6.45 -5.30
N MET A 92 -0.48 -6.16 -4.82
CA MET A 92 0.75 -6.02 -5.65
C MET A 92 1.74 -7.17 -5.38
N PRO A 93 1.54 -8.35 -5.95
CA PRO A 93 2.34 -9.54 -5.64
C PRO A 93 3.79 -9.49 -6.13
N LEU A 94 4.11 -8.64 -7.11
CA LEU A 94 5.47 -8.51 -7.65
C LEU A 94 6.28 -7.40 -6.95
N LEU A 95 5.64 -6.63 -6.06
CA LEU A 95 6.33 -5.62 -5.27
C LEU A 95 7.35 -6.29 -4.35
N ASP A 96 8.54 -5.72 -4.26
CA ASP A 96 9.62 -6.28 -3.47
C ASP A 96 10.30 -5.25 -2.54
N PRO A 97 11.13 -5.68 -1.58
CA PRO A 97 11.79 -4.77 -0.66
C PRO A 97 12.73 -3.77 -1.35
N PHE A 98 13.30 -4.11 -2.52
CA PHE A 98 14.21 -3.24 -3.25
C PHE A 98 13.47 -2.00 -3.76
N LEU A 99 12.30 -2.18 -4.37
CA LEU A 99 11.47 -1.05 -4.83
C LEU A 99 11.00 -0.18 -3.66
N LEU A 100 10.65 -0.79 -2.53
CA LEU A 100 10.28 -0.02 -1.33
C LEU A 100 11.47 0.80 -0.80
N GLN A 101 12.70 0.28 -0.90
CA GLN A 101 13.91 1.00 -0.53
C GLN A 101 14.22 2.16 -1.49
N GLU A 102 13.82 2.10 -2.75
CA GLU A 102 13.92 3.26 -3.67
C GLU A 102 13.09 4.43 -3.14
N LEU A 103 11.83 4.19 -2.72
CA LEU A 103 11.00 5.24 -2.10
C LEU A 103 11.62 5.79 -0.83
N VAL A 104 12.13 4.91 0.05
CA VAL A 104 12.77 5.32 1.31
C VAL A 104 14.00 6.16 1.05
N SER A 105 14.81 5.77 0.05
CA SER A 105 16.06 6.46 -0.30
C SER A 105 15.84 7.79 -1.01
N ALA A 106 14.78 7.90 -1.81
CA ALA A 106 14.42 9.13 -2.52
C ALA A 106 13.75 10.17 -1.59
N SER A 107 13.25 9.75 -0.42
CA SER A 107 12.59 10.64 0.51
C SER A 107 13.61 11.47 1.30
N GLU A 108 13.65 12.76 1.03
CA GLU A 108 14.31 13.72 1.91
C GLU A 108 13.52 13.91 3.21
N VAL A 109 14.14 14.60 4.19
CA VAL A 109 13.49 14.87 5.48
C VAL A 109 12.20 15.66 5.27
N GLY A 110 11.09 15.07 5.68
CA GLY A 110 9.76 15.71 5.61
C GLY A 110 9.02 15.56 4.27
N THR A 111 9.63 14.91 3.26
CA THR A 111 9.03 14.78 1.93
C THR A 111 8.38 13.40 1.74
N SER A 112 7.10 13.41 1.40
CA SER A 112 6.36 12.20 0.97
C SER A 112 6.68 11.87 -0.47
N VAL A 113 6.82 10.57 -0.80
CA VAL A 113 7.18 10.10 -2.16
C VAL A 113 6.33 8.92 -2.58
N TYR A 114 6.06 8.83 -3.88
CA TYR A 114 5.35 7.72 -4.51
C TYR A 114 5.89 7.48 -5.93
N PHE A 115 5.62 6.31 -6.52
CA PHE A 115 5.99 6.05 -7.92
C PHE A 115 5.00 6.73 -8.87
N GLU A 116 5.49 7.43 -9.91
CA GLU A 116 4.68 8.21 -10.84
C GLU A 116 3.68 7.35 -11.64
N ASP A 117 4.00 6.08 -11.88
CA ASP A 117 3.18 5.14 -12.67
C ASP A 117 2.03 4.52 -11.87
N THR A 118 2.01 4.69 -10.55
CA THR A 118 1.00 4.10 -9.67
C THR A 118 0.68 5.01 -8.50
N ARG A 119 -0.44 4.73 -7.82
CA ARG A 119 -0.85 5.50 -6.64
C ARG A 119 -0.28 4.94 -5.34
N LEU A 120 0.11 3.69 -5.32
CA LEU A 120 0.73 2.97 -4.21
C LEU A 120 1.85 2.10 -4.78
N PRO A 121 2.93 1.87 -4.04
CA PRO A 121 3.17 2.25 -2.64
C PRO A 121 3.41 3.75 -2.44
N LEU A 122 3.21 4.20 -1.17
CA LEU A 122 3.41 5.58 -0.74
C LEU A 122 4.28 5.63 0.52
N LEU A 123 5.39 6.34 0.49
CA LEU A 123 6.07 6.77 1.70
C LEU A 123 5.51 8.13 2.14
N LEU A 124 4.76 8.13 3.23
CA LEU A 124 4.10 9.31 3.78
C LEU A 124 4.89 9.89 4.96
N ARG A 125 5.22 11.17 4.88
CA ARG A 125 5.73 11.98 5.99
C ARG A 125 4.59 12.79 6.58
N VAL A 126 4.23 12.50 7.81
CA VAL A 126 3.07 13.08 8.47
C VAL A 126 3.43 14.40 9.11
N ASN A 127 2.61 15.40 8.83
CA ASN A 127 2.60 16.70 9.50
C ASN A 127 1.15 17.14 9.71
N ASP A 128 0.97 18.30 10.35
CA ASP A 128 -0.39 18.81 10.66
C ASP A 128 -1.22 19.05 9.39
N SER A 129 -0.60 19.45 8.29
CA SER A 129 -1.31 19.67 7.01
C SER A 129 -1.87 18.38 6.42
N VAL A 130 -1.14 17.26 6.53
CA VAL A 130 -1.59 15.92 6.11
C VAL A 130 -2.84 15.51 6.87
N LYS A 131 -2.80 15.60 8.21
CA LYS A 131 -3.93 15.22 9.06
C LYS A 131 -5.15 16.13 8.82
N ALA A 132 -4.93 17.43 8.73
CA ALA A 132 -6.00 18.40 8.47
C ALA A 132 -6.68 18.16 7.12
N TYR A 133 -5.90 17.87 6.06
CA TYR A 133 -6.43 17.56 4.74
C TYR A 133 -7.31 16.31 4.76
N LEU A 134 -6.80 15.21 5.28
CA LEU A 134 -7.51 13.93 5.34
C LEU A 134 -8.80 14.04 6.15
N SER A 135 -8.74 14.67 7.34
CA SER A 135 -9.93 14.89 8.17
C SER A 135 -10.99 15.70 7.43
N ARG A 136 -10.60 16.78 6.75
CA ARG A 136 -11.53 17.62 5.98
C ARG A 136 -12.17 16.83 4.84
N VAL A 137 -11.38 16.19 3.99
CA VAL A 137 -11.86 15.53 2.76
C VAL A 137 -12.77 14.35 3.07
N LEU A 138 -12.45 13.57 4.12
CA LEU A 138 -13.25 12.42 4.52
C LEU A 138 -14.54 12.79 5.27
N SER A 139 -14.64 14.03 5.77
CA SER A 139 -15.84 14.51 6.46
C SER A 139 -16.90 15.08 5.51
N PHE A 140 -16.61 15.24 4.23
CA PHE A 140 -17.53 15.84 3.25
C PHE A 140 -17.66 14.99 1.99
N ASP A 141 -18.86 14.52 1.70
CA ASP A 141 -19.15 13.61 0.57
C ASP A 141 -18.85 14.19 -0.83
N ASN A 142 -18.72 15.50 -0.96
CA ASN A 142 -18.53 16.19 -2.25
C ASN A 142 -17.06 16.54 -2.54
N GLU A 143 -16.12 16.15 -1.70
CA GLU A 143 -14.70 16.40 -1.91
C GLU A 143 -14.06 15.28 -2.76
N ASP A 144 -13.01 15.61 -3.49
CA ASP A 144 -12.23 14.61 -4.23
C ASP A 144 -11.37 13.79 -3.29
N GLN A 145 -11.79 12.56 -3.03
CA GLN A 145 -11.14 11.59 -2.15
C GLN A 145 -10.08 10.73 -2.89
N SER A 146 -9.59 11.19 -4.05
CA SER A 146 -8.56 10.46 -4.78
C SER A 146 -7.18 10.64 -4.13
N LEU A 147 -6.35 9.59 -4.19
CA LEU A 147 -4.94 9.68 -3.78
C LEU A 147 -4.17 10.73 -4.60
N PHE A 148 -4.56 10.97 -5.85
CA PHE A 148 -3.92 11.96 -6.71
C PHE A 148 -4.10 13.39 -6.15
N SER A 149 -5.33 13.76 -5.79
CA SER A 149 -5.62 15.07 -5.18
C SER A 149 -4.95 15.20 -3.80
N PHE A 150 -4.90 14.11 -3.03
CA PHE A 150 -4.16 14.07 -1.79
C PHE A 150 -2.67 14.35 -1.99
N TYR A 151 -2.01 13.67 -2.92
CA TYR A 151 -0.59 13.88 -3.22
C TYR A 151 -0.27 15.31 -3.62
N HIS A 152 -1.14 15.89 -4.45
CA HIS A 152 -1.01 17.29 -4.85
C HIS A 152 -1.12 18.24 -3.65
N ALA A 153 -2.10 18.00 -2.78
CA ALA A 153 -2.35 18.84 -1.61
C ALA A 153 -1.21 18.81 -0.57
N ILE A 154 -0.53 17.67 -0.42
CA ILE A 154 0.58 17.53 0.52
C ILE A 154 1.95 17.73 -0.14
N ASN A 155 2.00 18.11 -1.42
CA ASN A 155 3.23 18.23 -2.22
C ASN A 155 4.09 16.96 -2.18
N ALA A 156 3.48 15.77 -2.29
CA ALA A 156 4.21 14.54 -2.44
C ALA A 156 4.94 14.50 -3.79
N LEU A 157 6.16 13.98 -3.81
CA LEU A 157 6.97 13.92 -5.02
C LEU A 157 6.80 12.58 -5.73
N PRO A 158 6.46 12.60 -7.02
CA PRO A 158 6.55 11.40 -7.87
C PRO A 158 8.02 11.09 -8.15
N ILE A 159 8.36 9.81 -8.17
CA ILE A 159 9.66 9.31 -8.63
C ILE A 159 9.47 8.23 -9.67
N ALA A 160 10.40 8.13 -10.63
CA ALA A 160 10.42 7.03 -11.57
C ALA A 160 10.75 5.71 -10.86
N CYS A 161 10.06 4.64 -11.23
CA CYS A 161 10.34 3.29 -10.74
C CYS A 161 11.40 2.62 -11.62
N SER A 162 12.38 1.95 -11.00
CA SER A 162 13.42 1.20 -11.76
C SER A 162 12.88 -0.06 -12.43
N GLN A 163 11.77 -0.62 -11.93
CA GLN A 163 11.13 -1.85 -12.43
C GLN A 163 9.61 -1.69 -12.45
N PRO A 164 9.05 -0.86 -13.37
CA PRO A 164 7.62 -0.52 -13.38
C PRO A 164 6.73 -1.75 -13.63
N GLU A 165 7.26 -2.80 -14.28
CA GLU A 165 6.57 -4.07 -14.50
C GLU A 165 6.20 -4.80 -13.19
N LYS A 166 6.83 -4.46 -12.09
CA LYS A 166 6.50 -5.01 -10.76
C LYS A 166 5.37 -4.24 -10.04
N LEU A 167 4.96 -3.09 -10.56
CA LEU A 167 3.90 -2.27 -9.97
C LEU A 167 2.50 -2.69 -10.44
N ILE A 168 2.28 -3.97 -10.65
CA ILE A 168 1.03 -4.54 -11.18
C ILE A 168 0.10 -4.92 -10.01
N ASN A 169 -1.14 -4.43 -10.08
CA ASN A 169 -2.21 -4.85 -9.18
C ASN A 169 -3.00 -6.04 -9.74
N ILE A 170 -3.32 -7.00 -8.90
CA ILE A 170 -4.29 -8.05 -9.21
C ILE A 170 -5.69 -7.54 -8.88
N ASN A 171 -6.53 -7.29 -9.89
CA ASN A 171 -7.89 -6.81 -9.72
C ASN A 171 -8.96 -7.82 -10.16
N THR A 172 -8.58 -8.78 -11.00
CA THR A 172 -9.46 -9.80 -11.59
C THR A 172 -8.84 -11.19 -11.46
N PRO A 173 -9.64 -12.27 -11.56
CA PRO A 173 -9.11 -13.64 -11.65
C PRO A 173 -8.18 -13.84 -12.84
N GLU A 174 -8.42 -13.13 -13.93
CA GLU A 174 -7.58 -13.15 -15.13
C GLU A 174 -6.19 -12.57 -14.87
N ASP A 175 -6.10 -11.45 -14.13
CA ASP A 175 -4.81 -10.86 -13.73
C ASP A 175 -3.99 -11.89 -12.93
N PHE A 176 -4.67 -12.58 -12.00
CA PHE A 176 -4.05 -13.62 -11.18
C PHE A 176 -3.50 -14.78 -12.03
N GLN A 177 -4.31 -15.30 -12.95
CA GLN A 177 -3.90 -16.38 -13.85
C GLN A 177 -2.75 -15.97 -14.77
N HIS A 178 -2.75 -14.74 -15.27
CA HIS A 178 -1.67 -14.22 -16.11
C HIS A 178 -0.31 -14.26 -15.38
N LEU A 179 -0.26 -13.90 -14.12
CA LEU A 179 0.97 -13.94 -13.34
C LEU A 179 1.45 -15.37 -13.08
N GLN A 180 0.53 -16.32 -12.86
CA GLN A 180 0.90 -17.74 -12.68
C GLN A 180 1.52 -18.37 -13.95
N VAL A 181 1.04 -17.97 -15.14
CA VAL A 181 1.51 -18.52 -16.42
C VAL A 181 2.85 -17.92 -16.87
N GLN A 182 3.21 -16.73 -16.39
CA GLN A 182 4.47 -16.07 -16.78
C GLN A 182 5.73 -16.64 -16.10
N GLN A 183 5.60 -17.59 -15.18
CA GLN A 183 6.76 -18.38 -14.75
C GLN A 183 7.19 -19.35 -15.86
N PRO A 184 8.44 -19.27 -16.37
CA PRO A 184 9.01 -20.42 -17.05
C PRO A 184 9.02 -21.58 -16.04
N LEU A 185 8.46 -22.73 -16.43
CA LEU A 185 8.73 -23.99 -15.74
C LEU A 185 10.26 -24.12 -15.69
N GLU A 186 10.88 -23.76 -14.57
CA GLU A 186 12.22 -24.26 -14.30
C GLU A 186 12.08 -25.77 -14.16
N LEU A 187 12.32 -26.44 -15.28
CA LEU A 187 12.50 -27.88 -15.32
C LEU A 187 13.68 -28.16 -14.41
N GLU A 188 13.39 -28.73 -13.24
CA GLU A 188 14.44 -29.31 -12.39
C GLU A 188 15.32 -30.27 -13.22
N PRO A 189 16.62 -30.23 -12.99
CA PRO A 189 17.60 -31.13 -13.69
C PRO A 189 17.48 -32.58 -13.24
#